data_90eaf894f5f20a28b8129f005ad58c13
#
_entry.id   90eaf894f5f20a28b8129f005ad58c13
#
_cell.length_a   1.000
_cell.length_b   1.000
_cell.length_c   1.000
_cell.angle_alpha   90.00
_cell.angle_beta   90.00
_cell.angle_gamma   90.00
#
_symmetry.space_group_name_H-M   'P 1'
#
loop_
_entity.id
_entity.type
_entity.pdbx_description
1 polymer ?
#
loop_
_entity_poly.entity_id
_entity_poly.type
_entity_poly.pdbx_seq_one_letter_code
_entity_poly.pdbx_strand_id
1 'polypeptide(L)'
;TFLLNGLDIPAALLARCSGAGPFFPLAEQLFAAQRDWLGKAQALTAEDQKALQAMTPAQLPTALADKLGLVEFVRQRGIPEEKAKACLADAKAIDALVAMTDKGVREFKVQGTPTFVINGVTQENTSNWELLKPKLIDAGA
;
A
#
# COMPACT_ATOMS: atom_id res chain seq x y z
N THR A 1 2.77 -0.30 -6.78
CA THR A 1 1.91 0.08 -5.63
C THR A 1 1.57 1.56 -5.77
N PHE A 2 0.32 1.91 -5.65
CA PHE A 2 -0.17 3.28 -5.59
C PHE A 2 -0.72 3.51 -4.18
N LEU A 3 -0.32 4.60 -3.54
CA LEU A 3 -0.75 4.95 -2.18
C LEU A 3 -1.95 5.89 -2.26
N LEU A 4 -3.06 5.53 -1.62
CA LEU A 4 -4.23 6.39 -1.50
C LEU A 4 -4.11 7.36 -0.32
N ASN A 5 -3.46 6.90 0.75
CA ASN A 5 -3.24 7.69 1.96
C ASN A 5 -2.08 7.12 2.79
N GLY A 6 -1.77 7.76 3.92
CA GLY A 6 -0.65 7.38 4.79
C GLY A 6 -0.78 5.99 5.44
N LEU A 7 -1.99 5.44 5.56
CA LEU A 7 -2.20 4.10 6.12
C LEU A 7 -1.73 2.99 5.17
N ASP A 8 -1.61 3.28 3.87
CA ASP A 8 -1.14 2.32 2.88
C ASP A 8 0.38 2.10 2.96
N ILE A 9 1.13 3.08 3.48
CA ILE A 9 2.59 3.03 3.53
C ILE A 9 3.10 1.81 4.31
N PRO A 10 2.70 1.57 5.57
CA PRO A 10 3.19 0.42 6.31
C PRO A 10 2.80 -0.92 5.67
N ALA A 11 1.59 -1.05 5.14
CA ALA A 11 1.17 -2.26 4.43
C ALA A 11 2.01 -2.52 3.16
N ALA A 12 2.28 -1.48 2.37
CA ALA A 12 3.09 -1.57 1.16
C ALA A 12 4.56 -1.88 1.45
N LEU A 13 5.15 -1.30 2.51
CA LEU A 13 6.51 -1.61 2.96
C LEU A 13 6.64 -3.08 3.39
N LEU A 14 5.70 -3.55 4.21
CA LEU A 14 5.69 -4.93 4.70
C LEU A 14 5.48 -5.94 3.57
N ALA A 15 4.59 -5.66 2.62
CA ALA A 15 4.40 -6.52 1.44
C ALA A 15 5.70 -6.70 0.63
N ARG A 16 6.56 -5.68 0.59
CA ARG A 16 7.83 -5.68 -0.15
C ARG A 16 9.02 -6.21 0.65
N CYS A 17 8.86 -6.39 1.96
CA CYS A 17 9.93 -6.67 2.92
C CYS A 17 10.74 -7.95 2.62
N SER A 18 10.14 -8.92 1.96
CA SER A 18 10.78 -10.20 1.61
C SER A 18 11.12 -10.35 0.13
N GLY A 19 11.10 -9.25 -0.63
CA GLY A 19 11.44 -9.25 -2.05
C GLY A 19 10.28 -9.60 -2.98
N ALA A 20 10.59 -9.80 -4.26
CA ALA A 20 9.60 -9.92 -5.32
C ALA A 20 8.76 -11.21 -5.25
N GLY A 21 9.36 -12.34 -4.86
CA GLY A 21 8.66 -13.62 -4.83
C GLY A 21 7.46 -13.63 -3.87
N PRO A 22 7.63 -13.30 -2.58
CA PRO A 22 6.54 -13.26 -1.61
C PRO A 22 5.59 -12.06 -1.74
N PHE A 23 5.92 -11.07 -2.56
CA PHE A 23 5.17 -9.81 -2.65
C PHE A 23 3.69 -10.01 -2.97
N PHE A 24 3.36 -10.70 -4.05
CA PHE A 24 1.97 -10.85 -4.48
C PHE A 24 1.13 -11.66 -3.49
N PRO A 25 1.57 -12.85 -3.02
CA PRO A 25 0.81 -13.60 -2.01
C PRO A 25 0.58 -12.81 -0.72
N LEU A 26 1.56 -12.04 -0.27
CA LEU A 26 1.42 -11.23 0.95
C LEU A 26 0.50 -10.02 0.72
N ALA A 27 0.60 -9.37 -0.43
CA ALA A 27 -0.29 -8.26 -0.80
C ALA A 27 -1.76 -8.71 -0.86
N GLU A 28 -2.04 -9.86 -1.48
CA GLU A 28 -3.38 -10.45 -1.51
C GLU A 28 -3.94 -10.71 -0.11
N GLN A 29 -3.13 -11.25 0.80
CA GLN A 29 -3.52 -11.48 2.18
C GLN A 29 -3.76 -10.17 2.95
N LEU A 30 -2.94 -9.13 2.72
CA LEU A 30 -3.16 -7.80 3.31
C LEU A 30 -4.47 -7.18 2.81
N PHE A 31 -4.80 -7.33 1.53
CA PHE A 31 -6.08 -6.89 0.99
C PHE A 31 -7.25 -7.69 1.56
N ALA A 32 -7.12 -9.01 1.67
CA ALA A 32 -8.17 -9.86 2.28
C ALA A 32 -8.46 -9.47 3.74
N ALA A 33 -7.43 -9.09 4.50
CA ALA A 33 -7.54 -8.63 5.88
C ALA A 33 -7.78 -7.12 6.02
N GLN A 34 -8.00 -6.39 4.93
CA GLN A 34 -8.03 -4.92 4.94
C GLN A 34 -9.10 -4.35 5.88
N ARG A 35 -10.26 -4.97 5.98
CA ARG A 35 -11.32 -4.52 6.89
C ARG A 35 -10.89 -4.57 8.35
N ASP A 36 -10.11 -5.58 8.74
CA ASP A 36 -9.70 -5.79 10.12
C ASP A 36 -8.68 -4.71 10.55
N TRP A 37 -7.63 -4.51 9.76
CA TRP A 37 -6.62 -3.53 10.12
C TRP A 37 -7.06 -2.08 9.88
N LEU A 38 -7.92 -1.77 8.90
CA LEU A 38 -8.56 -0.46 8.78
C LEU A 38 -9.55 -0.20 9.90
N GLY A 39 -10.26 -1.22 10.38
CA GLY A 39 -11.11 -1.11 11.57
C GLY A 39 -10.34 -0.65 12.80
N LYS A 40 -9.10 -1.13 12.98
CA LYS A 40 -8.21 -0.64 14.04
C LYS A 40 -7.81 0.83 13.85
N ALA A 41 -7.61 1.28 12.60
CA ALA A 41 -7.35 2.69 12.32
C ALA A 41 -8.52 3.59 12.71
N GLN A 42 -9.75 3.15 12.48
CA GLN A 42 -10.96 3.88 12.87
C GLN A 42 -11.17 3.90 14.40
N ALA A 43 -10.63 2.91 15.11
CA ALA A 43 -10.71 2.80 16.56
C ALA A 43 -9.59 3.58 17.30
N LEU A 44 -8.69 4.25 16.57
CA LEU A 44 -7.64 5.08 17.18
C LEU A 44 -8.26 6.23 17.99
N THR A 45 -7.82 6.36 19.24
CA THR A 45 -8.26 7.44 20.12
C THR A 45 -7.72 8.80 19.68
N ALA A 46 -8.29 9.88 20.18
CA ALA A 46 -7.77 11.23 19.93
C ALA A 46 -6.32 11.39 20.43
N GLU A 47 -5.95 10.69 21.50
CA GLU A 47 -4.61 10.66 22.04
C GLU A 47 -3.64 9.93 21.10
N ASP A 48 -4.04 8.76 20.57
CA ASP A 48 -3.28 8.04 19.55
C ASP A 48 -3.04 8.89 18.30
N GLN A 49 -4.08 9.56 17.81
CA GLN A 49 -3.98 10.43 16.65
C GLN A 49 -3.00 11.59 16.87
N LYS A 50 -3.09 12.22 18.04
CA LYS A 50 -2.16 13.30 18.43
C LYS A 50 -0.73 12.81 18.54
N ALA A 51 -0.51 11.62 19.12
CA ALA A 51 0.81 11.01 19.22
C ALA A 51 1.40 10.72 17.83
N LEU A 52 0.60 10.16 16.91
CA LEU A 52 1.03 9.89 15.52
C LEU A 52 1.34 11.18 14.74
N GLN A 53 0.57 12.25 14.94
CA GLN A 53 0.81 13.55 14.29
C GLN A 53 2.12 14.22 14.77
N ALA A 54 2.59 13.91 15.96
CA ALA A 54 3.83 14.44 16.51
C ALA A 54 5.08 13.67 16.02
N MET A 55 4.90 12.54 15.31
CA MET A 55 6.00 11.71 14.81
C MET A 55 6.60 12.24 13.52
N THR A 56 7.88 11.95 13.33
CA THR A 56 8.53 12.22 12.05
C THR A 56 8.05 11.27 10.96
N PRO A 57 8.15 11.64 9.67
CA PRO A 57 7.82 10.76 8.55
C PRO A 57 8.51 9.38 8.60
N ALA A 58 9.72 9.32 9.15
CA ALA A 58 10.46 8.07 9.30
C ALA A 58 9.94 7.16 10.44
N GLN A 59 9.35 7.73 11.47
CA GLN A 59 8.80 6.99 12.62
C GLN A 59 7.37 6.53 12.38
N LEU A 60 6.62 7.29 11.61
CA LEU A 60 5.18 7.10 11.43
C LEU A 60 4.81 5.71 10.88
N PRO A 61 5.50 5.12 9.86
CA PRO A 61 5.12 3.80 9.34
C PRO A 61 5.23 2.70 10.39
N THR A 62 6.25 2.71 11.24
CA THR A 62 6.41 1.73 12.31
C THR A 62 5.31 1.86 13.35
N ALA A 63 5.04 3.07 13.82
CA ALA A 63 3.99 3.32 14.81
C ALA A 63 2.59 2.94 14.29
N LEU A 64 2.29 3.27 13.04
CA LEU A 64 1.06 2.86 12.39
C LEU A 64 0.97 1.33 12.25
N ALA A 65 2.04 0.66 11.81
CA ALA A 65 2.05 -0.80 11.69
C ALA A 65 1.75 -1.50 13.01
N ASP A 66 2.30 -1.00 14.12
CA ASP A 66 2.03 -1.53 15.46
C ASP A 66 0.56 -1.32 15.85
N LYS A 67 0.03 -0.10 15.71
CA LYS A 67 -1.37 0.23 16.03
C LYS A 67 -2.36 -0.58 15.19
N LEU A 68 -2.06 -0.80 13.92
CA LEU A 68 -2.91 -1.57 13.01
C LEU A 68 -2.74 -3.09 13.16
N GLY A 69 -1.74 -3.55 13.95
CA GLY A 69 -1.43 -4.97 14.13
C GLY A 69 -0.78 -5.62 12.91
N LEU A 70 -0.19 -4.80 12.02
CA LEU A 70 0.43 -5.30 10.78
C LEU A 70 1.75 -6.03 11.04
N VAL A 71 2.51 -5.66 12.07
CA VAL A 71 3.74 -6.37 12.45
C VAL A 71 3.43 -7.81 12.86
N GLU A 72 2.42 -8.00 13.73
CA GLU A 72 1.97 -9.33 14.11
C GLU A 72 1.41 -10.12 12.92
N PHE A 73 0.64 -9.45 12.06
CA PHE A 73 0.10 -10.04 10.85
C PHE A 73 1.19 -10.66 9.95
N VAL A 74 2.28 -9.93 9.70
CA VAL A 74 3.37 -10.45 8.85
C VAL A 74 4.27 -11.44 9.60
N ARG A 75 4.39 -11.33 10.93
CA ARG A 75 5.11 -12.29 11.77
C ARG A 75 4.51 -13.70 11.64
N GLN A 76 3.19 -13.81 11.67
CA GLN A 76 2.47 -15.07 11.46
C GLN A 76 2.66 -15.65 10.05
N ARG A 77 3.22 -14.85 9.12
CA ARG A 77 3.47 -15.22 7.71
C ARG A 77 4.95 -15.34 7.38
N GLY A 78 5.79 -15.49 8.41
CA GLY A 78 7.21 -15.79 8.25
C GLY A 78 8.12 -14.57 8.11
N ILE A 79 7.63 -13.36 8.38
CA ILE A 79 8.50 -12.18 8.49
C ILE A 79 8.74 -11.89 9.97
N PRO A 80 9.96 -12.13 10.50
CA PRO A 80 10.28 -11.84 11.89
C PRO A 80 10.07 -10.35 12.22
N GLU A 81 9.68 -10.07 13.47
CA GLU A 81 9.40 -8.71 13.94
C GLU A 81 10.55 -7.74 13.68
N GLU A 82 11.78 -8.14 13.99
CA GLU A 82 13.00 -7.35 13.73
C GLU A 82 13.11 -6.94 12.25
N LYS A 83 12.87 -7.89 11.35
CA LYS A 83 12.90 -7.65 9.91
C LYS A 83 11.76 -6.72 9.48
N ALA A 84 10.56 -6.94 10.01
CA ALA A 84 9.41 -6.08 9.74
C ALA A 84 9.67 -4.63 10.16
N LYS A 85 10.20 -4.41 11.38
CA LYS A 85 10.57 -3.09 11.87
C LYS A 85 11.69 -2.43 11.04
N ALA A 86 12.69 -3.18 10.63
CA ALA A 86 13.74 -2.69 9.75
C ALA A 86 13.18 -2.22 8.39
N CYS A 87 12.26 -2.99 7.79
CA CYS A 87 11.59 -2.60 6.55
C CYS A 87 10.71 -1.34 6.70
N LEU A 88 10.03 -1.21 7.84
CA LEU A 88 9.18 -0.05 8.14
C LEU A 88 9.97 1.24 8.37
N ALA A 89 11.21 1.12 8.84
CA ALA A 89 12.13 2.24 9.09
C ALA A 89 13.02 2.59 7.89
N ASP A 90 12.90 1.87 6.78
CA ASP A 90 13.71 2.12 5.57
C ASP A 90 13.23 3.39 4.85
N ALA A 91 13.91 4.50 5.10
CA ALA A 91 13.61 5.80 4.48
C ALA A 91 13.65 5.75 2.95
N LYS A 92 14.60 4.99 2.37
CA LYS A 92 14.71 4.88 0.90
C LYS A 92 13.52 4.12 0.31
N ALA A 93 13.02 3.11 1.01
CA ALA A 93 11.83 2.38 0.58
C ALA A 93 10.57 3.26 0.70
N ILE A 94 10.47 4.09 1.73
CA ILE A 94 9.38 5.07 1.90
C ILE A 94 9.41 6.07 0.73
N ASP A 95 10.56 6.70 0.47
CA ASP A 95 10.73 7.66 -0.62
C ASP A 95 10.39 7.03 -1.99
N ALA A 96 10.82 5.78 -2.22
CA ALA A 96 10.53 5.07 -3.45
C ALA A 96 9.01 4.82 -3.65
N LEU A 97 8.27 4.53 -2.58
CA LEU A 97 6.81 4.35 -2.64
C LEU A 97 6.11 5.68 -2.96
N VAL A 98 6.52 6.77 -2.32
CA VAL A 98 5.99 8.11 -2.59
C VAL A 98 6.28 8.52 -4.03
N ALA A 99 7.53 8.38 -4.49
CA ALA A 99 7.93 8.70 -5.85
C ALA A 99 7.16 7.87 -6.90
N MET A 100 6.85 6.60 -6.61
CA MET A 100 6.04 5.75 -7.49
C MET A 100 4.59 6.26 -7.60
N THR A 101 4.00 6.72 -6.50
CA THR A 101 2.67 7.33 -6.50
C THR A 101 2.66 8.64 -7.29
N ASP A 102 3.64 9.52 -7.04
CA ASP A 102 3.79 10.78 -7.77
C ASP A 102 3.99 10.57 -9.28
N LYS A 103 4.76 9.55 -9.65
CA LYS A 103 4.91 9.13 -11.05
C LYS A 103 3.57 8.74 -11.65
N GLY A 104 2.77 7.92 -10.96
CA GLY A 104 1.43 7.53 -11.41
C GLY A 104 0.52 8.74 -11.66
N VAL A 105 0.54 9.70 -10.74
CA VAL A 105 -0.24 10.95 -10.87
C VAL A 105 0.24 11.79 -12.06
N ARG A 106 1.55 12.02 -12.18
CA ARG A 106 2.11 12.90 -13.21
C ARG A 106 2.04 12.33 -14.61
N GLU A 107 2.45 11.06 -14.79
CA GLU A 107 2.58 10.44 -16.12
C GLU A 107 1.25 9.86 -16.61
N PHE A 108 0.49 9.22 -15.72
CA PHE A 108 -0.72 8.48 -16.08
C PHE A 108 -2.00 9.13 -15.59
N LYS A 109 -1.93 10.31 -14.94
CA LYS A 109 -3.09 11.04 -14.41
C LYS A 109 -3.94 10.20 -13.46
N VAL A 110 -3.31 9.29 -12.71
CA VAL A 110 -4.01 8.45 -11.73
C VAL A 110 -4.61 9.33 -10.64
N GLN A 111 -5.93 9.28 -10.49
CA GLN A 111 -6.68 10.02 -9.47
C GLN A 111 -7.22 9.09 -8.37
N GLY A 112 -7.15 7.78 -8.59
CA GLY A 112 -7.64 6.78 -7.66
C GLY A 112 -7.51 5.37 -8.22
N THR A 113 -8.09 4.40 -7.53
CA THR A 113 -8.05 2.98 -7.91
C THR A 113 -9.47 2.43 -8.05
N PRO A 114 -9.71 1.58 -9.04
CA PRO A 114 -8.77 1.14 -10.05
C PRO A 114 -8.52 2.18 -11.16
N THR A 115 -7.27 2.30 -11.61
CA THR A 115 -6.91 3.01 -12.86
C THR A 115 -6.16 2.01 -13.75
N PHE A 116 -6.57 1.91 -14.99
CA PHE A 116 -5.97 1.01 -15.98
C PHE A 116 -5.17 1.80 -17.01
N VAL A 117 -3.99 1.29 -17.33
CA VAL A 117 -3.11 1.84 -18.36
C VAL A 117 -2.81 0.73 -19.36
N ILE A 118 -3.18 0.92 -20.63
CA ILE A 118 -2.96 -0.04 -21.71
C ILE A 118 -2.01 0.60 -22.72
N ASN A 119 -0.88 -0.05 -22.98
CA ASN A 119 0.15 0.45 -23.93
C ASN A 119 0.57 1.91 -23.62
N GLY A 120 0.68 2.28 -22.35
CA GLY A 120 1.06 3.63 -21.91
C GLY A 120 -0.06 4.67 -21.92
N VAL A 121 -1.29 4.29 -22.29
CA VAL A 121 -2.45 5.18 -22.33
C VAL A 121 -3.42 4.87 -21.21
N THR A 122 -3.74 5.89 -20.40
CA THR A 122 -4.71 5.78 -19.32
C THR A 122 -6.12 5.60 -19.89
N GLN A 123 -6.82 4.59 -19.38
CA GLN A 123 -8.17 4.25 -19.81
C GLN A 123 -9.20 5.01 -18.97
N GLU A 124 -9.68 6.12 -19.52
CA GLU A 124 -10.71 6.93 -18.85
C GLU A 124 -12.01 6.17 -18.70
N ASN A 125 -12.78 6.47 -17.64
CA ASN A 125 -14.08 5.88 -17.35
C ASN A 125 -14.10 4.36 -17.33
N THR A 126 -12.96 3.74 -16.93
CA THR A 126 -12.80 2.30 -16.86
C THR A 126 -12.54 1.90 -15.40
N SER A 127 -13.57 1.37 -14.72
CA SER A 127 -13.51 1.07 -13.28
C SER A 127 -13.84 -0.38 -12.93
N ASN A 128 -14.21 -1.20 -13.92
CA ASN A 128 -14.56 -2.60 -13.72
C ASN A 128 -14.17 -3.47 -14.93
N TRP A 129 -14.38 -4.76 -14.80
CA TRP A 129 -14.02 -5.73 -15.85
C TRP A 129 -14.80 -5.57 -17.13
N GLU A 130 -16.09 -5.27 -17.04
CA GLU A 130 -16.99 -5.11 -18.19
C GLU A 130 -16.53 -3.98 -19.11
N LEU A 131 -16.01 -2.89 -18.51
CA LEU A 131 -15.47 -1.74 -19.23
C LEU A 131 -14.03 -1.97 -19.70
N LEU A 132 -13.24 -2.77 -18.97
CA LEU A 132 -11.86 -3.04 -19.29
C LEU A 132 -11.71 -4.08 -20.42
N LYS A 133 -12.51 -5.16 -20.38
CA LYS A 133 -12.38 -6.31 -21.28
C LYS A 133 -12.36 -5.91 -22.77
N PRO A 134 -13.32 -5.12 -23.31
CA PRO A 134 -13.30 -4.73 -24.72
C PRO A 134 -12.04 -3.95 -25.09
N LYS A 135 -11.54 -3.07 -24.21
CA LYS A 135 -10.33 -2.29 -24.46
C LYS A 135 -9.06 -3.15 -24.49
N LEU A 136 -9.00 -4.24 -23.74
CA LEU A 136 -7.92 -5.22 -23.81
C LEU A 136 -7.94 -5.97 -25.16
N ILE A 137 -9.13 -6.40 -25.59
CA ILE A 137 -9.31 -7.08 -26.89
C ILE A 137 -8.87 -6.15 -28.03
N ASP A 138 -9.29 -4.89 -28.01
CA ASP A 138 -8.93 -3.87 -29.01
C ASP A 138 -7.41 -3.60 -29.02
N ALA A 139 -6.75 -3.79 -27.87
CA ALA A 139 -5.30 -3.65 -27.73
C ALA A 139 -4.51 -4.91 -28.11
N GLY A 140 -5.17 -5.99 -28.52
CA GLY A 140 -4.55 -7.22 -29.00
C GLY A 140 -4.38 -8.32 -27.97
N ALA A 141 -5.17 -8.30 -26.86
CA ALA A 141 -5.16 -9.36 -25.84
C ALA A 141 -6.13 -10.49 -26.17
#